data_504357f5706e9ada635fce8680023940
#
_entry.id   504357f5706e9ada635fce8680023940
#
_cell.length_a   1.000
_cell.length_b   1.000
_cell.length_c   1.000
_cell.angle_alpha   90.00
_cell.angle_beta   90.00
_cell.angle_gamma   90.00
#
_symmetry.space_group_name_H-M   'P 1'
#
loop_
_entity.id
_entity.type
_entity.pdbx_description
1 polymer ?
#
loop_
_entity_poly.entity_id
_entity_poly.type
_entity_poly.pdbx_seq_one_letter_code
_entity_poly.pdbx_strand_id
1 'polypeptide(L)'
;MAPHPSRDERVRRLIRVGELEVSGEGEAEVDAYFAPDYVFHGPDGSETAYEGLKGYFAALRAAFDDRNISRGIIVVEGDYIACQTTITGTFVREFTRSPVGPLSPNGRRVVFDLMNIFRYDDQGRVAEEWVQSDIRSRLRQLGAEGR
;
A
#
# COMPACT_ATOMS: atom_id res chain seq x y z
N MET A 1 -19.87 5.20 23.25
CA MET A 1 -19.18 5.21 21.93
C MET A 1 -18.05 6.22 21.99
N ALA A 2 -16.84 5.78 21.70
CA ALA A 2 -15.70 6.68 21.69
C ALA A 2 -15.87 7.70 20.54
N PRO A 3 -15.53 8.98 20.74
CA PRO A 3 -15.57 9.93 19.65
C PRO A 3 -14.59 9.54 18.55
N HIS A 4 -14.95 9.78 17.30
CA HIS A 4 -14.04 9.59 16.20
C HIS A 4 -12.83 10.52 16.38
N PRO A 5 -11.60 10.04 16.05
CA PRO A 5 -10.44 10.93 16.05
C PRO A 5 -10.65 12.06 15.04
N SER A 6 -9.99 13.19 15.27
CA SER A 6 -10.08 14.33 14.38
C SER A 6 -9.56 13.94 12.98
N ARG A 7 -9.98 14.73 11.97
CA ARG A 7 -9.48 14.55 10.61
C ARG A 7 -7.94 14.56 10.56
N ASP A 8 -7.31 15.51 11.23
CA ASP A 8 -5.86 15.66 11.22
C ASP A 8 -5.17 14.46 11.86
N GLU A 9 -5.72 13.92 12.94
CA GLU A 9 -5.19 12.71 13.58
C GLU A 9 -5.31 11.50 12.67
N ARG A 10 -6.44 11.33 12.00
CA ARG A 10 -6.67 10.24 11.05
C ARG A 10 -5.69 10.31 9.88
N VAL A 11 -5.45 11.52 9.36
CA VAL A 11 -4.49 11.75 8.28
C VAL A 11 -3.06 11.43 8.74
N ARG A 12 -2.67 11.88 9.93
CA ARG A 12 -1.34 11.59 10.48
C ARG A 12 -1.10 10.09 10.63
N ARG A 13 -2.10 9.36 11.13
CA ARG A 13 -2.00 7.90 11.30
C ARG A 13 -1.84 7.19 9.95
N LEU A 14 -2.62 7.60 8.95
CA LEU A 14 -2.51 7.03 7.61
C LEU A 14 -1.11 7.22 7.04
N ILE A 15 -0.56 8.42 7.12
CA ILE A 15 0.78 8.73 6.63
C ILE A 15 1.82 7.90 7.37
N ARG A 16 1.75 7.87 8.71
CA ARG A 16 2.71 7.13 9.52
C ARG A 16 2.70 5.64 9.22
N VAL A 17 1.52 5.03 9.15
CA VAL A 17 1.42 3.59 8.88
C VAL A 17 1.98 3.26 7.49
N GLY A 18 1.73 4.09 6.49
CA GLY A 18 2.34 3.91 5.17
C GLY A 18 3.86 3.92 5.23
N GLU A 19 4.45 4.86 5.96
CA GLU A 19 5.90 4.93 6.15
C GLU A 19 6.45 3.68 6.83
N LEU A 20 5.75 3.15 7.84
CA LEU A 20 6.14 1.93 8.54
C LEU A 20 6.05 0.71 7.63
N GLU A 21 4.99 0.60 6.82
CA GLU A 21 4.84 -0.50 5.86
C GLU A 21 6.01 -0.55 4.87
N VAL A 22 6.43 0.60 4.40
CA VAL A 22 7.52 0.70 3.41
C VAL A 22 8.89 0.49 4.07
N SER A 23 9.07 0.91 5.32
CA SER A 23 10.34 0.74 6.04
C SER A 23 10.50 -0.65 6.67
N GLY A 24 9.41 -1.28 7.05
CA GLY A 24 9.43 -2.54 7.79
C GLY A 24 9.57 -2.37 9.29
N GLU A 25 9.58 -1.14 9.79
CA GLU A 25 9.63 -0.84 11.22
C GLU A 25 8.23 -0.85 11.82
N GLY A 26 8.14 -0.94 13.15
CA GLY A 26 6.89 -0.78 13.87
C GLY A 26 5.81 -1.79 13.52
N GLU A 27 6.15 -3.05 13.32
CA GLU A 27 5.20 -4.09 12.89
C GLU A 27 3.96 -4.15 13.77
N ALA A 28 4.12 -4.03 15.09
CA ALA A 28 2.98 -4.08 16.02
C ALA A 28 2.02 -2.90 15.81
N GLU A 29 2.54 -1.72 15.52
CA GLU A 29 1.72 -0.54 15.23
C GLU A 29 0.97 -0.71 13.92
N VAL A 30 1.62 -1.26 12.89
CA VAL A 30 0.98 -1.55 11.59
C VAL A 30 -0.10 -2.60 11.77
N ASP A 31 0.19 -3.71 12.46
CA ASP A 31 -0.80 -4.77 12.71
C ASP A 31 -2.04 -4.23 13.41
N ALA A 32 -1.86 -3.32 14.39
CA ALA A 32 -2.97 -2.74 15.14
C ALA A 32 -3.84 -1.78 14.31
N TYR A 33 -3.33 -1.29 13.19
CA TYR A 33 -4.05 -0.36 12.32
C TYR A 33 -5.12 -1.05 11.47
N PHE A 34 -4.99 -2.35 11.25
CA PHE A 34 -5.90 -3.13 10.40
C PHE A 34 -6.85 -3.98 11.24
N ALA A 35 -8.11 -4.05 10.82
CA ALA A 35 -9.10 -4.92 11.48
C ALA A 35 -8.76 -6.39 11.21
N PRO A 36 -9.15 -7.31 12.14
CA PRO A 36 -8.91 -8.75 11.93
C PRO A 36 -9.57 -9.33 10.68
N ASP A 37 -10.67 -8.73 10.25
CA ASP A 37 -11.44 -9.15 9.07
C ASP A 37 -11.16 -8.27 7.84
N TYR A 38 -10.04 -7.55 7.84
CA TYR A 38 -9.64 -6.68 6.73
C TYR A 38 -9.65 -7.40 5.38
N VAL A 39 -10.16 -6.71 4.36
CA VAL A 39 -10.16 -7.19 2.97
C VAL A 39 -9.53 -6.13 2.08
N PHE A 40 -8.59 -6.56 1.26
CA PHE A 40 -7.93 -5.72 0.24
C PHE A 40 -8.49 -6.09 -1.13
N HIS A 41 -8.90 -5.07 -1.89
CA HIS A 41 -9.34 -5.22 -3.28
C HIS A 41 -8.29 -4.62 -4.21
N GLY A 42 -7.60 -5.47 -4.96
CA GLY A 42 -6.55 -5.08 -5.87
C GLY A 42 -7.07 -4.56 -7.21
N PRO A 43 -6.18 -3.92 -8.00
CA PRO A 43 -6.57 -3.33 -9.30
C PRO A 43 -6.93 -4.37 -10.36
N ASP A 44 -6.57 -5.64 -10.15
CA ASP A 44 -6.89 -6.75 -11.06
C ASP A 44 -8.20 -7.47 -10.67
N GLY A 45 -8.94 -6.94 -9.69
CA GLY A 45 -10.16 -7.56 -9.18
C GLY A 45 -9.90 -8.64 -8.11
N SER A 46 -8.65 -8.86 -7.73
CA SER A 46 -8.31 -9.83 -6.69
C SER A 46 -8.70 -9.32 -5.30
N GLU A 47 -8.96 -10.24 -4.39
CA GLU A 47 -9.17 -9.93 -2.97
C GLU A 47 -8.14 -10.69 -2.14
N THR A 48 -7.67 -10.07 -1.07
CA THR A 48 -6.76 -10.74 -0.14
C THR A 48 -7.00 -10.24 1.28
N ALA A 49 -6.62 -11.08 2.25
CA ALA A 49 -6.66 -10.73 3.66
C ALA A 49 -5.40 -9.95 4.06
N TYR A 50 -5.33 -9.53 5.32
CA TYR A 50 -4.21 -8.73 5.82
C TYR A 50 -2.85 -9.44 5.65
N GLU A 51 -2.80 -10.76 5.82
CA GLU A 51 -1.55 -11.52 5.62
C GLU A 51 -1.03 -11.38 4.19
N GLY A 52 -1.92 -11.31 3.20
CA GLY A 52 -1.53 -11.06 1.81
C GLY A 52 -0.92 -9.68 1.62
N LEU A 53 -1.48 -8.66 2.26
CA LEU A 53 -0.94 -7.30 2.23
C LEU A 53 0.46 -7.26 2.87
N LYS A 54 0.63 -7.89 4.03
CA LYS A 54 1.93 -7.98 4.71
C LYS A 54 2.96 -8.66 3.81
N GLY A 55 2.58 -9.75 3.16
CA GLY A 55 3.46 -10.46 2.24
C GLY A 55 3.87 -9.60 1.04
N TYR A 56 2.95 -8.79 0.52
CA TYR A 56 3.26 -7.87 -0.58
C TYR A 56 4.31 -6.83 -0.16
N PHE A 57 4.13 -6.19 1.00
CA PHE A 57 5.10 -5.20 1.48
C PHE A 57 6.45 -5.84 1.82
N ALA A 58 6.45 -7.08 2.36
CA ALA A 58 7.70 -7.79 2.60
C ALA A 58 8.45 -8.06 1.28
N ALA A 59 7.73 -8.45 0.22
CA ALA A 59 8.32 -8.65 -1.10
C ALA A 59 8.84 -7.34 -1.69
N LEU A 60 8.11 -6.24 -1.50
CA LEU A 60 8.53 -4.92 -1.95
C LEU A 60 9.83 -4.50 -1.25
N ARG A 61 9.91 -4.64 0.07
CA ARG A 61 11.11 -4.30 0.83
C ARG A 61 12.31 -5.17 0.43
N ALA A 62 12.08 -6.44 0.12
CA ALA A 62 13.13 -7.34 -0.30
C ALA A 62 13.72 -6.98 -1.67
N ALA A 63 12.90 -6.46 -2.57
CA ALA A 63 13.28 -6.21 -3.96
C ALA A 63 13.84 -4.81 -4.21
N PHE A 64 13.38 -3.81 -3.45
CA PHE A 64 13.67 -2.40 -3.72
C PHE A 64 14.47 -1.76 -2.60
N ASP A 65 15.49 -0.99 -2.98
CA ASP A 65 16.24 -0.11 -2.07
C ASP A 65 15.74 1.34 -2.20
N ASP A 66 16.13 2.20 -1.25
CA ASP A 66 15.80 3.63 -1.22
C ASP A 66 14.29 3.85 -1.40
N ARG A 67 13.51 3.09 -0.66
CA ARG A 67 12.05 3.13 -0.71
C ARG A 67 11.51 4.40 -0.07
N ASN A 68 10.46 4.95 -0.68
CA ASN A 68 9.73 6.08 -0.12
C ASN A 68 8.24 5.93 -0.45
N ILE A 69 7.40 6.43 0.44
CA ILE A 69 5.96 6.56 0.20
C ILE A 69 5.53 7.99 0.52
N SER A 70 4.67 8.53 -0.34
CA SER A 70 4.06 9.83 -0.08
C SER A 70 2.58 9.77 -0.39
N ARG A 71 1.79 10.56 0.34
CA ARG A 71 0.37 10.72 0.09
C ARG A 71 0.15 12.11 -0.50
N GLY A 72 -0.54 12.16 -1.64
CA GLY A 72 -0.89 13.42 -2.29
C GLY A 72 -2.20 13.97 -1.73
N ILE A 73 -3.24 14.08 -2.57
CA ILE A 73 -4.55 14.53 -2.13
C ILE A 73 -5.13 13.48 -1.17
N ILE A 74 -5.63 13.94 -0.01
CA ILE A 74 -6.27 13.08 0.99
C ILE A 74 -7.64 13.69 1.30
N VAL A 75 -8.69 12.89 1.14
CA VAL A 75 -10.08 13.29 1.41
C VAL A 75 -10.63 12.38 2.50
N VAL A 76 -11.18 12.97 3.55
CA VAL A 76 -11.78 12.26 4.67
C VAL A 76 -13.27 12.58 4.71
N GLU A 77 -14.10 11.55 4.64
CA GLU A 77 -15.54 11.69 4.76
C GLU A 77 -16.13 10.49 5.50
N GLY A 78 -16.75 10.74 6.66
CA GLY A 78 -17.34 9.67 7.46
C GLY A 78 -16.31 8.62 7.81
N ASP A 79 -16.62 7.35 7.53
CA ASP A 79 -15.72 6.23 7.81
C ASP A 79 -14.68 6.00 6.71
N TYR A 80 -14.60 6.88 5.71
CA TYR A 80 -13.75 6.67 4.54
C TYR A 80 -12.62 7.69 4.47
N ILE A 81 -11.48 7.23 4.01
CA ILE A 81 -10.39 8.09 3.52
C ILE A 81 -10.08 7.67 2.10
N ALA A 82 -10.04 8.63 1.17
CA ALA A 82 -9.57 8.42 -0.19
C ALA A 82 -8.29 9.23 -0.38
N CYS A 83 -7.30 8.68 -1.08
CA CYS A 83 -6.05 9.41 -1.28
C CYS A 83 -5.30 8.94 -2.52
N GLN A 84 -4.41 9.82 -2.99
CA GLN A 84 -3.36 9.48 -3.93
C GLN A 84 -2.16 9.00 -3.13
N THR A 85 -1.48 7.95 -3.64
CA THR A 85 -0.27 7.41 -3.02
C THR A 85 0.79 7.22 -4.09
N THR A 86 2.02 7.59 -3.77
CA THR A 86 3.18 7.32 -4.63
C THR A 86 4.19 6.52 -3.83
N ILE A 87 4.57 5.35 -4.34
CA ILE A 87 5.63 4.52 -3.76
C ILE A 87 6.78 4.50 -4.75
N THR A 88 7.98 4.79 -4.28
CA THR A 88 9.18 4.79 -5.11
C THR A 88 10.23 3.86 -4.53
N GLY A 89 11.11 3.36 -5.38
CA GLY A 89 12.23 2.53 -4.96
C GLY A 89 13.14 2.22 -6.14
N THR A 90 14.32 1.70 -5.86
CA THR A 90 15.27 1.24 -6.87
C THR A 90 15.20 -0.29 -6.94
N PHE A 91 14.93 -0.83 -8.12
CA PHE A 91 14.69 -2.26 -8.33
C PHE A 91 16.02 -3.01 -8.43
N VAL A 92 16.48 -3.60 -7.33
CA VAL A 92 17.82 -4.15 -7.19
C VAL A 92 17.89 -5.65 -6.89
N ARG A 93 16.76 -6.28 -6.51
CA ARG A 93 16.69 -7.73 -6.24
C ARG A 93 15.38 -8.27 -6.81
N GLU A 94 15.26 -9.59 -6.93
CA GLU A 94 14.06 -10.23 -7.47
C GLU A 94 12.79 -9.73 -6.75
N PHE A 95 11.78 -9.34 -7.53
CA PHE A 95 10.47 -8.98 -7.02
C PHE A 95 9.48 -10.13 -7.29
N THR A 96 9.05 -10.81 -6.24
CA THR A 96 8.23 -12.02 -6.34
C THR A 96 6.73 -11.75 -6.48
N ARG A 97 6.30 -10.51 -6.32
CA ARG A 97 4.87 -10.14 -6.26
C ARG A 97 4.47 -9.16 -7.36
N SER A 98 5.11 -9.23 -8.54
CA SER A 98 4.65 -8.42 -9.67
C SER A 98 3.32 -8.98 -10.22
N PRO A 99 2.58 -8.19 -11.02
CA PRO A 99 1.34 -8.67 -11.65
C PRO A 99 1.53 -9.90 -12.55
N VAL A 100 2.76 -10.18 -12.98
CA VAL A 100 3.08 -11.32 -13.86
C VAL A 100 3.97 -12.35 -13.19
N GLY A 101 4.10 -12.30 -11.86
CA GLY A 101 4.93 -13.21 -11.08
C GLY A 101 6.35 -12.67 -10.85
N PRO A 102 7.30 -13.54 -10.49
CA PRO A 102 8.67 -13.10 -10.17
C PRO A 102 9.35 -12.42 -11.35
N LEU A 103 10.02 -11.31 -11.08
CA LEU A 103 10.80 -10.56 -12.07
C LEU A 103 12.20 -10.29 -11.54
N SER A 104 13.20 -10.44 -12.41
CA SER A 104 14.59 -10.09 -12.10
C SER A 104 14.77 -8.58 -12.06
N PRO A 105 15.69 -8.07 -11.22
CA PRO A 105 15.88 -6.62 -11.10
C PRO A 105 16.50 -6.04 -12.38
N ASN A 106 16.24 -4.74 -12.59
CA ASN A 106 16.81 -3.99 -13.72
C ASN A 106 17.58 -2.74 -13.28
N GLY A 107 17.71 -2.49 -11.97
CA GLY A 107 18.45 -1.35 -11.43
C GLY A 107 17.75 0.00 -11.57
N ARG A 108 16.55 0.04 -12.12
CA ARG A 108 15.85 1.30 -12.40
C ARG A 108 15.15 1.84 -11.15
N ARG A 109 15.06 3.17 -11.08
CA ARG A 109 14.17 3.85 -10.15
C ARG A 109 12.74 3.69 -10.66
N VAL A 110 11.85 3.16 -9.82
CA VAL A 110 10.45 2.95 -10.18
C VAL A 110 9.55 3.88 -9.38
N VAL A 111 8.43 4.26 -10.00
CA VAL A 111 7.40 5.10 -9.39
C VAL A 111 6.05 4.41 -9.57
N PHE A 112 5.46 3.97 -8.47
CA PHE A 112 4.12 3.36 -8.48
C PHE A 112 3.12 4.37 -7.93
N ASP A 113 2.24 4.84 -8.81
CA ASP A 113 1.15 5.73 -8.44
C ASP A 113 -0.13 4.92 -8.20
N LEU A 114 -0.79 5.19 -7.09
CA LEU A 114 -1.98 4.46 -6.65
C LEU A 114 -3.08 5.45 -6.28
N MET A 115 -4.32 4.99 -6.41
CA MET A 115 -5.48 5.63 -5.79
C MET A 115 -6.08 4.64 -4.80
N ASN A 116 -6.25 5.08 -3.55
CA ASN A 116 -6.73 4.22 -2.47
C ASN A 116 -8.04 4.75 -1.91
N ILE A 117 -8.94 3.83 -1.56
CA ILE A 117 -10.07 4.13 -0.68
C ILE A 117 -9.97 3.18 0.51
N PHE A 118 -10.01 3.74 1.72
CA PHE A 118 -9.98 2.98 2.96
C PHE A 118 -11.31 3.16 3.69
N ARG A 119 -11.90 2.06 4.14
CA ARG A 119 -13.07 2.09 5.04
C ARG A 119 -12.61 1.67 6.43
N TYR A 120 -12.94 2.50 7.42
CA TYR A 120 -12.58 2.27 8.82
C TYR A 120 -13.77 1.73 9.61
N ASP A 121 -13.50 0.80 10.53
CA ASP A 121 -14.52 0.32 11.45
C ASP A 121 -14.74 1.31 12.61
N ASP A 122 -15.67 0.99 13.51
CA ASP A 122 -16.01 1.86 14.64
C ASP A 122 -14.92 1.93 15.72
N GLN A 123 -13.86 1.13 15.59
CA GLN A 123 -12.67 1.21 16.45
C GLN A 123 -11.51 1.95 15.77
N GLY A 124 -11.76 2.54 14.60
CA GLY A 124 -10.74 3.30 13.87
C GLY A 124 -9.71 2.46 13.15
N ARG A 125 -9.99 1.17 12.92
CA ARG A 125 -9.11 0.27 12.17
C ARG A 125 -9.59 0.15 10.73
N VAL A 126 -8.65 -0.02 9.79
CA VAL A 126 -9.01 -0.25 8.39
C VAL A 126 -9.64 -1.63 8.25
N ALA A 127 -10.89 -1.67 7.81
CA ALA A 127 -11.63 -2.91 7.60
C ALA A 127 -11.67 -3.33 6.13
N GLU A 128 -11.52 -2.37 5.22
CA GLU A 128 -11.56 -2.64 3.79
C GLU A 128 -10.79 -1.59 3.02
N GLU A 129 -10.11 -2.01 1.98
CA GLU A 129 -9.31 -1.12 1.15
C GLU A 129 -9.48 -1.48 -0.32
N TRP A 130 -9.61 -0.47 -1.17
CA TRP A 130 -9.64 -0.59 -2.63
C TRP A 130 -8.45 0.17 -3.20
N VAL A 131 -7.74 -0.45 -4.15
CA VAL A 131 -6.59 0.17 -4.81
C VAL A 131 -6.76 0.09 -6.31
N GLN A 132 -6.52 1.22 -6.97
CA GLN A 132 -6.37 1.28 -8.42
C GLN A 132 -4.99 1.81 -8.75
N SER A 133 -4.37 1.25 -9.78
CA SER A 133 -3.08 1.72 -10.27
C SER A 133 -2.95 1.41 -11.75
N ASP A 134 -2.01 2.07 -12.42
CA ASP A 134 -1.69 1.80 -13.81
C ASP A 134 -0.77 0.57 -13.87
N ILE A 135 -1.36 -0.61 -14.03
CA ILE A 135 -0.62 -1.88 -14.09
C ILE A 135 0.34 -1.88 -15.28
N ARG A 136 -0.06 -1.33 -16.40
CA ARG A 136 0.80 -1.28 -17.59
C ARG A 136 2.07 -0.47 -17.34
N SER A 137 1.93 0.68 -16.70
CA SER A 137 3.08 1.51 -16.32
C SER A 137 4.00 0.76 -15.35
N ARG A 138 3.42 0.06 -14.38
CA ARG A 138 4.20 -0.74 -13.42
C ARG A 138 5.02 -1.82 -14.14
N LEU A 139 4.38 -2.56 -15.04
CA LEU A 139 5.07 -3.62 -15.80
C LEU A 139 6.17 -3.06 -16.67
N ARG A 140 5.93 -1.91 -17.33
CA ARG A 140 6.95 -1.24 -18.14
C ARG A 140 8.17 -0.87 -17.30
N GLN A 141 7.96 -0.27 -16.14
CA GLN A 141 9.03 0.13 -15.25
C GLN A 141 9.80 -1.07 -14.69
N LEU A 142 9.11 -2.19 -14.47
CA LEU A 142 9.72 -3.43 -13.98
C LEU A 142 10.39 -4.24 -15.08
N GLY A 143 10.32 -3.79 -16.33
CA GLY A 143 10.93 -4.49 -17.45
C GLY A 143 10.12 -5.65 -18.01
N ALA A 144 8.80 -5.68 -17.72
CA ALA A 144 7.91 -6.78 -18.11
C ALA A 144 6.87 -6.36 -19.17
N GLU A 145 7.10 -5.26 -19.88
CA GLU A 145 6.20 -4.82 -20.94
C GLU A 145 6.13 -5.86 -22.06
N GLY A 146 4.92 -6.19 -22.48
CA GLY A 146 4.69 -7.18 -23.55
C GLY A 146 4.56 -8.62 -23.08
N ARG A 147 4.58 -8.88 -21.78
CA ARG A 147 4.34 -10.22 -21.22
C ARG A 147 2.88 -10.47 -20.90
#